data_b2cf06ac2ecaff3a085f54d6bfa7482e
#
_entry.id   b2cf06ac2ecaff3a085f54d6bfa7482e
#
_cell.length_a   1.000
_cell.length_b   1.000
_cell.length_c   1.000
_cell.angle_alpha   90.00
_cell.angle_beta   90.00
_cell.angle_gamma   90.00
#
_symmetry.space_group_name_H-M   'P 1'
#
loop_
_entity.id
_entity.type
_entity.pdbx_description
1 polymer ?
#
loop_
_entity_poly.entity_id
_entity_poly.type
_entity_poly.pdbx_seq_one_letter_code
_entity_poly.pdbx_strand_id
1 'polypeptide(L)' 'MSKHLVIAAAGTGGHVMPGIAVAKILRSRGWTVSWIGTEKGMERRLVERYGIPFHAFDFQG' A
#
# COMPACT_ATOMS: atom_id res chain seq x y z
N MET A 1 -14.28 -17.04 -4.35
CA MET A 1 -12.86 -16.99 -4.02
C MET A 1 -12.41 -15.56 -3.78
N SER A 2 -11.75 -15.32 -2.69
CA SER A 2 -11.21 -14.01 -2.39
C SER A 2 -9.92 -13.78 -3.17
N LYS A 3 -9.78 -12.58 -3.74
CA LYS A 3 -8.56 -12.17 -4.43
C LYS A 3 -7.83 -11.17 -3.55
N HIS A 4 -6.51 -11.27 -3.55
CA HIS A 4 -5.67 -10.41 -2.74
C HIS A 4 -4.56 -9.80 -3.57
N LEU A 5 -4.34 -8.50 -3.39
CA LEU A 5 -3.25 -7.78 -4.06
C LEU A 5 -2.29 -7.24 -3.02
N VAL A 6 -1.01 -7.43 -3.25
CA VAL A 6 0.04 -6.81 -2.45
C VAL A 6 0.69 -5.73 -3.29
N ILE A 7 0.67 -4.50 -2.79
CA ILE A 7 1.31 -3.38 -3.47
C ILE A 7 2.65 -3.11 -2.80
N ALA A 8 3.71 -3.12 -3.59
CA ALA A 8 5.04 -2.83 -3.08
C ALA A 8 5.49 -1.49 -3.64
N ALA A 9 5.43 -0.46 -2.81
CA ALA A 9 5.85 0.88 -3.20
C ALA A 9 6.41 1.60 -1.99
N ALA A 10 7.55 2.23 -2.18
CA ALA A 10 8.24 2.93 -1.09
C ALA A 10 8.77 4.26 -1.62
N GLY A 11 9.02 5.19 -0.70
CA GLY A 11 9.63 6.46 -1.02
C GLY A 11 8.65 7.62 -1.00
N THR A 12 8.81 8.55 -1.92
CA THR A 12 7.99 9.76 -1.98
C THR A 12 6.63 9.47 -2.61
N GLY A 13 5.72 10.44 -2.55
CA GLY A 13 4.36 10.27 -3.02
C GLY A 13 4.19 9.92 -4.50
N GLY A 14 5.26 9.93 -5.30
CA GLY A 14 5.15 9.72 -6.74
C GLY A 14 4.57 8.36 -7.14
N HIS A 15 4.86 7.32 -6.37
CA HIS A 15 4.35 5.96 -6.64
C HIS A 15 3.20 5.58 -5.72
N VAL A 16 3.10 6.25 -4.57
CA VAL A 16 2.13 5.88 -3.55
C VAL A 16 0.71 6.23 -3.97
N MET A 17 0.50 7.42 -4.50
CA MET A 17 -0.85 7.84 -4.88
C MET A 17 -1.47 6.99 -5.98
N PRO A 18 -0.75 6.64 -7.07
CA PRO A 18 -1.30 5.69 -8.05
C PRO A 18 -1.62 4.33 -7.45
N GLY A 19 -0.78 3.85 -6.52
CA GLY A 19 -1.02 2.58 -5.85
C GLY A 19 -2.29 2.62 -5.02
N ILE A 20 -2.52 3.71 -4.30
CA ILE A 20 -3.74 3.88 -3.52
C ILE A 20 -4.97 3.91 -4.42
N ALA A 21 -4.88 4.56 -5.57
CA ALA A 21 -5.99 4.60 -6.51
C ALA A 21 -6.37 3.18 -6.98
N VAL A 22 -5.36 2.36 -7.32
CA VAL A 22 -5.60 0.98 -7.69
C VAL A 22 -6.21 0.20 -6.55
N ALA A 23 -5.69 0.38 -5.33
CA ALA A 23 -6.21 -0.31 -4.15
C ALA A 23 -7.70 0.01 -3.94
N LYS A 24 -8.08 1.27 -4.07
CA LYS A 24 -9.48 1.67 -3.89
C LYS A 24 -10.39 1.01 -4.91
N ILE A 25 -9.96 0.96 -6.16
CA ILE A 25 -10.74 0.32 -7.22
C ILE A 25 -10.92 -1.17 -6.94
N LEU A 26 -9.84 -1.86 -6.59
CA LEU A 26 -9.92 -3.30 -6.36
C LEU A 26 -10.72 -3.63 -5.10
N ARG A 27 -10.60 -2.83 -4.05
CA ARG A 27 -11.40 -3.04 -2.85
C ARG A 27 -12.89 -2.90 -3.16
N SER A 28 -13.26 -1.98 -4.03
CA SER A 28 -14.65 -1.83 -4.45
C SER A 28 -15.17 -3.04 -5.23
N ARG A 29 -14.25 -3.87 -5.74
CA ARG A 29 -14.59 -5.09 -6.46
C ARG A 29 -14.46 -6.35 -5.59
N GLY A 30 -14.33 -6.18 -4.28
CA GLY A 30 -14.26 -7.29 -3.36
C GLY A 30 -12.87 -7.87 -3.13
N TRP A 31 -11.82 -7.24 -3.64
CA TRP A 31 -10.45 -7.67 -3.38
C TRP A 31 -10.01 -7.20 -2.00
N THR A 32 -9.13 -7.97 -1.39
CA THR A 32 -8.36 -7.47 -0.24
C THR A 32 -7.03 -6.94 -0.75
N VAL A 33 -6.52 -5.90 -0.08
CA VAL A 33 -5.27 -5.26 -0.50
C VAL A 33 -4.40 -5.05 0.72
N SER A 34 -3.10 -5.33 0.58
CA SER A 34 -2.12 -4.98 1.60
C SER A 34 -0.96 -4.25 0.94
N TRP A 35 -0.16 -3.58 1.76
CA TRP A 35 0.92 -2.73 1.27
C TRP A 35 2.23 -3.13 1.93
N ILE A 36 3.30 -3.09 1.15
CA ILE A 36 4.66 -3.31 1.64
C ILE A 36 5.47 -2.08 1.31
N GLY A 37 6.13 -1.51 2.30
CA GLY A 37 6.95 -0.32 2.10
C GLY A 37 7.96 -0.15 3.22
N THR A 38 8.61 1.00 3.25
CA THR A 38 9.60 1.30 4.26
C THR A 38 8.95 1.96 5.46
N GLU A 39 9.51 1.72 6.65
CA GLU A 39 8.94 2.23 7.89
C GLU A 39 9.03 3.75 8.00
N LYS A 40 10.03 4.35 7.40
CA LYS A 40 10.30 5.78 7.53
C LYS A 40 9.67 6.62 6.43
N GLY A 41 8.97 6.04 5.49
CA GLY A 41 8.41 6.78 4.38
C GLY A 41 7.09 7.46 4.70
N MET A 42 6.75 8.47 3.92
CA MET A 42 5.45 9.12 4.01
C MET A 42 4.33 8.17 3.60
N GLU A 43 4.67 7.13 2.83
CA GLU A 43 3.69 6.18 2.34
C GLU A 43 2.95 5.50 3.45
N ARG A 44 3.59 5.22 4.57
CA ARG A 44 2.93 4.55 5.69
C ARG A 44 1.72 5.31 6.19
N ARG A 45 1.89 6.62 6.39
CA ARG A 45 0.79 7.46 6.87
C ARG A 45 -0.36 7.51 5.88
N LEU A 46 -0.03 7.67 4.60
CA LEU A 46 -1.04 7.73 3.57
C LEU A 46 -1.79 6.42 3.43
N VAL A 47 -1.05 5.31 3.41
CA VAL A 47 -1.65 3.99 3.26
C VAL A 47 -2.55 3.66 4.43
N GLU A 48 -2.08 3.92 5.66
CA GLU A 48 -2.87 3.64 6.85
C GLU A 48 -4.12 4.51 6.93
N ARG A 49 -4.05 5.74 6.42
CA ARG A 49 -5.20 6.63 6.37
C ARG A 49 -6.35 6.05 5.56
N TYR A 50 -6.03 5.27 4.53
CA TYR A 50 -7.05 4.61 3.70
C TYR A 50 -7.43 3.23 4.21
N GLY A 51 -6.95 2.85 5.40
CA GLY A 51 -7.31 1.57 5.99
C GLY A 51 -6.69 0.36 5.33
N ILE A 52 -5.58 0.53 4.62
CA ILE A 52 -4.87 -0.56 3.96
C ILE A 52 -3.83 -1.12 4.93
N PRO A 53 -3.82 -2.44 5.20
CA PRO A 53 -2.79 -3.03 6.05
C PRO A 53 -1.40 -2.77 5.48
N PHE A 54 -0.49 -2.30 6.33
CA PHE A 54 0.86 -1.91 5.94
C PHE A 54 1.88 -2.80 6.62
N HIS A 55 2.82 -3.34 5.82
CA HIS A 55 3.92 -4.15 6.32
C HIS A 55 5.22 -3.44 6.01
N ALA A 56 5.99 -3.11 7.04
CA ALA A 56 7.22 -2.36 6.88
C ALA A 56 8.40 -3.28 6.63
N PHE A 57 9.26 -2.89 5.71
CA PHE A 57 10.54 -3.53 5.48
C PHE A 57 11.64 -2.69 6.10
N ASP A 58 12.57 -3.33 6.78
CA ASP A 58 13.77 -2.68 7.23
C ASP A 58 14.88 -2.98 6.23
N PHE A 59 15.05 -2.06 5.30
CA PHE A 59 16.09 -2.19 4.28
C PHE A 59 17.39 -1.65 4.83
N GLN A 60 18.26 -2.55 5.21
CA GLN A 60 19.65 -2.16 5.48
C GLN A 60 20.44 -2.45 4.22
N GLY A 61 20.73 -1.38 3.53
CA GLY A 61 21.50 -1.46 2.30
C GLY A 61 22.95 -1.83 2.51
#